data_00c826d86d488674432e845c48753d98
#
_entry.id   00c826d86d488674432e845c48753d98
#
_cell.length_a   1.000
_cell.length_b   1.000
_cell.length_c   1.000
_cell.angle_alpha   90.00
_cell.angle_beta   90.00
_cell.angle_gamma   90.00
#
_symmetry.space_group_name_H-M   'P 1'
#
loop_
_entity.id
_entity.type
_entity.pdbx_description
1 polymer ?
#
loop_
_entity_poly.entity_id
_entity_poly.type
_entity_poly.pdbx_seq_one_letter_code
_entity_poly.pdbx_strand_id
1 'polypeptide(L)'
;MKNIPFNKQFFVGRTEGELTKFYEVIKQLGKGSYGKVYRIKNRTTGDIRACKQLSKSNIKDLEKFNREIDILIKTDHPNIIKLYEVFEDSRFLFLVMEECNGGELFEKIMKHIETKKMYSEKEAAKIFKQMMSAIAYCHSNKICHRDLKPENILYSSGDENSLIKVIDFGLSRIWKDEHMTTKVGTAYYVSPEVLAGKYDERCDIWSAGVILYILLSGEPPFNGHNDNEIYRRICKMTFTFPENKWMLISKEAKELISMMLSPEDQRPTATQVLEHPWFFSVDSFEEKELDINIDKFVKYVHTNKLKKVVLTFIASRLKDNEVAHLREIFELFDINKDGSITYEELEEGLMKLNIDCGNVKEIFNSMDTDKSGRIDYTEFLAATLDEKVYLKERRLFEVFSAFDKDESGTISKDELIKLLKLEDTCDSKIMNIIKEIDKDGDGEIDYNEFIDLMTSGDGLKINI
;
A
#
# COMPACT_ATOMS: atom_id res chain seq x y z
N MET A 1 15.92 23.31 15.73
CA MET A 1 16.28 23.19 14.29
C MET A 1 15.05 22.74 13.55
N LYS A 2 14.60 23.42 12.46
CA LYS A 2 13.44 22.95 11.69
C LYS A 2 13.80 21.63 11.00
N ASN A 3 13.05 20.56 11.25
CA ASN A 3 13.26 19.27 10.64
C ASN A 3 13.04 19.35 9.12
N ILE A 4 13.83 18.59 8.35
CA ILE A 4 13.59 18.34 6.95
C ILE A 4 12.54 17.24 6.90
N PRO A 5 11.31 17.46 6.40
CA PRO A 5 10.33 16.41 6.26
C PRO A 5 10.73 15.45 5.14
N PHE A 6 10.53 14.15 5.31
CA PHE A 6 10.76 13.13 4.28
C PHE A 6 9.81 11.96 4.46
N ASN A 7 9.45 11.32 3.36
CA ASN A 7 8.63 10.11 3.35
C ASN A 7 9.05 9.18 2.19
N LYS A 8 8.40 8.01 2.06
CA LYS A 8 8.71 7.03 1.01
C LYS A 8 8.58 7.57 -0.43
N GLN A 9 7.78 8.62 -0.65
CA GLN A 9 7.58 9.21 -1.98
C GLN A 9 8.88 9.75 -2.58
N PHE A 10 9.85 10.12 -1.73
CA PHE A 10 11.17 10.58 -2.17
C PHE A 10 11.98 9.46 -2.85
N PHE A 11 11.70 8.21 -2.49
CA PHE A 11 12.43 7.05 -2.99
C PHE A 11 11.84 6.44 -4.26
N VAL A 12 10.67 6.89 -4.69
CA VAL A 12 10.12 6.50 -5.99
C VAL A 12 10.73 7.39 -7.06
N GLY A 13 11.82 6.89 -7.68
CA GLY A 13 12.52 7.61 -8.74
C GLY A 13 11.77 7.59 -10.06
N ARG A 14 11.82 8.70 -10.81
CA ARG A 14 11.55 8.71 -12.25
C ARG A 14 12.91 8.76 -12.97
N THR A 15 13.22 7.73 -13.74
CA THR A 15 14.50 7.59 -14.45
C THR A 15 14.24 7.64 -15.95
N GLU A 16 14.85 8.59 -16.63
CA GLU A 16 14.89 8.60 -18.09
C GLU A 16 15.93 7.59 -18.58
N GLY A 17 15.54 6.69 -19.46
CA GLY A 17 16.43 5.72 -20.05
C GLY A 17 15.87 4.30 -20.12
N GLU A 18 16.75 3.37 -20.52
CA GLU A 18 16.38 1.98 -20.77
C GLU A 18 16.30 1.18 -19.46
N LEU A 19 15.13 0.63 -19.17
CA LEU A 19 14.91 -0.31 -18.06
C LEU A 19 15.95 -1.46 -18.05
N THR A 20 16.37 -1.93 -19.24
CA THR A 20 17.28 -3.06 -19.43
C THR A 20 18.67 -2.86 -18.87
N LYS A 21 19.09 -1.62 -18.63
CA LYS A 21 20.37 -1.33 -17.96
C LYS A 21 20.34 -1.80 -16.50
N PHE A 22 19.21 -1.65 -15.83
CA PHE A 22 19.02 -1.93 -14.40
C PHE A 22 18.37 -3.28 -14.15
N TYR A 23 17.54 -3.77 -15.09
CA TYR A 23 16.73 -4.95 -14.92
C TYR A 23 16.89 -5.93 -16.07
N GLU A 24 16.89 -7.21 -15.74
CA GLU A 24 16.76 -8.32 -16.68
C GLU A 24 15.28 -8.72 -16.80
N VAL A 25 14.76 -8.84 -18.01
CA VAL A 25 13.40 -9.33 -18.26
C VAL A 25 13.42 -10.86 -18.24
N ILE A 26 12.70 -11.47 -17.27
CA ILE A 26 12.67 -12.93 -17.12
C ILE A 26 11.57 -13.54 -18.01
N LYS A 27 10.32 -13.07 -17.84
CA LYS A 27 9.16 -13.58 -18.61
C LYS A 27 8.01 -12.57 -18.60
N GLN A 28 7.12 -12.69 -19.57
CA GLN A 28 5.84 -11.98 -19.54
C GLN A 28 4.88 -12.69 -18.57
N LEU A 29 4.25 -11.93 -17.68
CA LEU A 29 3.24 -12.41 -16.73
C LEU A 29 1.83 -12.30 -17.30
N GLY A 30 1.52 -11.20 -18.02
CA GLY A 30 0.20 -10.97 -18.56
C GLY A 30 0.17 -9.86 -19.60
N LYS A 31 -1.02 -9.65 -20.17
CA LYS A 31 -1.33 -8.55 -21.08
C LYS A 31 -2.66 -7.95 -20.64
N GLY A 32 -2.64 -6.72 -20.14
CA GLY A 32 -3.83 -5.96 -19.75
C GLY A 32 -4.28 -4.99 -20.84
N SER A 33 -5.35 -4.26 -20.56
CA SER A 33 -5.96 -3.27 -21.48
C SER A 33 -4.99 -2.16 -21.88
N TYR A 34 -4.05 -1.79 -21.02
CA TYR A 34 -3.13 -0.66 -21.20
C TYR A 34 -1.70 -1.06 -21.56
N GLY A 35 -1.35 -2.35 -21.47
CA GLY A 35 0.02 -2.79 -21.75
C GLY A 35 0.32 -4.23 -21.34
N LYS A 36 1.60 -4.54 -21.24
CA LYS A 36 2.10 -5.86 -20.87
C LYS A 36 2.74 -5.81 -19.48
N VAL A 37 2.62 -6.90 -18.74
CA VAL A 37 3.29 -7.06 -17.44
C VAL A 37 4.37 -8.11 -17.56
N TYR A 38 5.57 -7.79 -17.08
CA TYR A 38 6.73 -8.67 -17.09
C TYR A 38 7.22 -8.93 -15.67
N ARG A 39 7.75 -10.12 -15.48
CA ARG A 39 8.61 -10.44 -14.35
C ARG A 39 10.03 -10.00 -14.70
N ILE A 40 10.62 -9.19 -13.84
CA ILE A 40 11.96 -8.63 -14.01
C ILE A 40 12.82 -8.91 -12.79
N LYS A 41 14.15 -8.90 -12.98
CA LYS A 41 15.14 -9.09 -11.92
C LYS A 41 16.09 -7.90 -11.91
N ASN A 42 16.26 -7.27 -10.79
CA ASN A 42 17.26 -6.23 -10.62
C ASN A 42 18.65 -6.83 -10.78
N ARG A 43 19.51 -6.23 -11.61
CA ARG A 43 20.83 -6.78 -11.96
C ARG A 43 21.81 -6.70 -10.79
N THR A 44 21.70 -5.67 -9.97
CA THR A 44 22.59 -5.44 -8.82
C THR A 44 22.12 -6.22 -7.60
N THR A 45 20.84 -6.07 -7.21
CA THR A 45 20.32 -6.68 -5.99
C THR A 45 19.79 -8.10 -6.18
N GLY A 46 19.50 -8.49 -7.43
CA GLY A 46 18.87 -9.78 -7.74
C GLY A 46 17.40 -9.88 -7.34
N ASP A 47 16.77 -8.76 -6.90
CA ASP A 47 15.39 -8.74 -6.49
C ASP A 47 14.44 -8.94 -7.66
N ILE A 48 13.40 -9.72 -7.42
CA ILE A 48 12.33 -9.96 -8.38
C ILE A 48 11.26 -8.90 -8.21
N ARG A 49 10.81 -8.33 -9.32
CA ARG A 49 9.77 -7.28 -9.39
C ARG A 49 8.80 -7.58 -10.53
N ALA A 50 7.63 -6.97 -10.48
CA ALA A 50 6.71 -6.88 -11.62
C ALA A 50 6.93 -5.54 -12.34
N CYS A 51 6.86 -5.55 -13.67
CA CYS A 51 6.99 -4.35 -14.49
C CYS A 51 5.82 -4.23 -15.45
N LYS A 52 5.00 -3.22 -15.29
CA LYS A 52 3.91 -2.86 -16.22
C LYS A 52 4.48 -1.94 -17.29
N GLN A 53 4.62 -2.44 -18.52
CA GLN A 53 5.05 -1.68 -19.69
C GLN A 53 3.84 -1.08 -20.39
N LEU A 54 3.83 0.23 -20.60
CA LEU A 54 2.75 1.00 -21.16
C LEU A 54 3.23 1.75 -22.39
N SER A 55 2.52 1.60 -23.53
CA SER A 55 2.88 2.31 -24.77
C SER A 55 2.36 3.74 -24.73
N LYS A 56 3.24 4.71 -24.91
CA LYS A 56 2.86 6.14 -24.99
C LYS A 56 1.88 6.42 -26.13
N SER A 57 1.97 5.67 -27.23
CA SER A 57 1.02 5.80 -28.37
C SER A 57 -0.41 5.38 -28.02
N ASN A 58 -0.60 4.55 -27.00
CA ASN A 58 -1.90 4.09 -26.55
C ASN A 58 -2.49 4.97 -25.44
N ILE A 59 -1.70 5.89 -24.89
CA ILE A 59 -2.12 6.83 -23.87
C ILE A 59 -2.76 8.03 -24.54
N LYS A 60 -4.10 8.05 -24.58
CA LYS A 60 -4.87 9.17 -25.16
C LYS A 60 -4.80 10.45 -24.33
N ASP A 61 -4.59 10.31 -23.04
CA ASP A 61 -4.54 11.39 -22.05
C ASP A 61 -3.35 11.16 -21.10
N LEU A 62 -2.24 11.83 -21.40
CA LEU A 62 -1.00 11.73 -20.63
C LEU A 62 -1.15 12.32 -19.22
N GLU A 63 -1.98 13.36 -19.06
CA GLU A 63 -2.23 13.97 -17.75
C GLU A 63 -3.00 13.02 -16.83
N LYS A 64 -4.01 12.33 -17.38
CA LYS A 64 -4.75 11.31 -16.62
C LYS A 64 -3.83 10.19 -16.15
N PHE A 65 -2.92 9.78 -17.03
CA PHE A 65 -1.98 8.70 -16.72
C PHE A 65 -0.93 9.12 -15.68
N ASN A 66 -0.39 10.33 -15.76
CA ASN A 66 0.51 10.85 -14.73
C ASN A 66 -0.17 10.93 -13.35
N ARG A 67 -1.47 11.23 -13.30
CA ARG A 67 -2.26 11.18 -12.05
C ARG A 67 -2.34 9.77 -11.45
N GLU A 68 -2.45 8.72 -12.27
CA GLU A 68 -2.39 7.32 -11.79
C GLU A 68 -1.05 7.03 -11.11
N ILE A 69 0.06 7.43 -11.74
CA ILE A 69 1.39 7.27 -11.16
C ILE A 69 1.52 8.06 -9.85
N ASP A 70 1.05 9.30 -9.82
CA ASP A 70 1.11 10.16 -8.63
C ASP A 70 0.28 9.59 -7.47
N ILE A 71 -0.84 8.93 -7.75
CA ILE A 71 -1.61 8.20 -6.75
C ILE A 71 -0.79 7.04 -6.19
N LEU A 72 -0.21 6.20 -7.05
CA LEU A 72 0.61 5.06 -6.63
C LEU A 72 1.87 5.48 -5.85
N ILE A 73 2.47 6.61 -6.21
CA ILE A 73 3.61 7.18 -5.47
C ILE A 73 3.18 7.56 -4.04
N LYS A 74 1.99 8.11 -3.89
CA LYS A 74 1.47 8.61 -2.61
C LYS A 74 0.90 7.53 -1.72
N THR A 75 0.38 6.43 -2.27
CA THR A 75 -0.26 5.39 -1.46
C THR A 75 0.76 4.60 -0.64
N ASP A 76 0.48 4.44 0.66
CA ASP A 76 1.30 3.71 1.62
C ASP A 76 0.45 2.82 2.52
N HIS A 77 0.08 1.64 2.02
CA HIS A 77 -0.82 0.73 2.71
C HIS A 77 -0.44 -0.74 2.42
N PRO A 78 -0.50 -1.65 3.42
CA PRO A 78 -0.12 -3.04 3.25
C PRO A 78 -0.93 -3.78 2.17
N ASN A 79 -2.19 -3.39 1.92
CA ASN A 79 -3.07 -4.01 0.95
C ASN A 79 -3.21 -3.23 -0.38
N ILE A 80 -2.30 -2.31 -0.66
CA ILE A 80 -2.19 -1.61 -1.96
C ILE A 80 -0.85 -1.97 -2.59
N ILE A 81 -0.83 -2.16 -3.91
CA ILE A 81 0.38 -2.48 -4.68
C ILE A 81 1.46 -1.41 -4.48
N LYS A 82 2.68 -1.82 -4.15
CA LYS A 82 3.81 -0.90 -3.98
C LYS A 82 4.44 -0.57 -5.33
N LEU A 83 4.64 0.72 -5.62
CA LEU A 83 5.43 1.22 -6.73
C LEU A 83 6.84 1.55 -6.23
N TYR A 84 7.86 0.98 -6.86
CA TYR A 84 9.26 1.21 -6.49
C TYR A 84 9.94 2.24 -7.38
N GLU A 85 9.76 2.15 -8.70
CA GLU A 85 10.46 2.99 -9.67
C GLU A 85 9.61 3.18 -10.93
N VAL A 86 9.85 4.28 -11.61
CA VAL A 86 9.25 4.59 -12.93
C VAL A 86 10.38 4.85 -13.90
N PHE A 87 10.43 4.09 -15.00
CA PHE A 87 11.32 4.34 -16.12
C PHE A 87 10.55 4.88 -17.31
N GLU A 88 11.20 5.74 -18.07
CA GLU A 88 10.60 6.36 -19.24
C GLU A 88 11.59 6.40 -20.40
N ASP A 89 11.22 5.81 -21.55
CA ASP A 89 11.93 5.97 -22.80
C ASP A 89 11.07 6.72 -23.84
N SER A 90 11.56 6.82 -25.07
CA SER A 90 10.84 7.54 -26.14
C SER A 90 9.49 6.93 -26.50
N ARG A 91 9.25 5.63 -26.24
CA ARG A 91 8.08 4.86 -26.66
C ARG A 91 7.23 4.34 -25.50
N PHE A 92 7.85 4.06 -24.38
CA PHE A 92 7.23 3.34 -23.28
C PHE A 92 7.43 4.04 -21.93
N LEU A 93 6.48 3.80 -21.04
CA LEU A 93 6.60 3.99 -19.61
C LEU A 93 6.62 2.61 -18.94
N PHE A 94 7.44 2.45 -17.92
CA PHE A 94 7.61 1.22 -17.17
C PHE A 94 7.39 1.49 -15.69
N LEU A 95 6.39 0.86 -15.10
CA LEU A 95 6.11 0.93 -13.67
C LEU A 95 6.69 -0.32 -13.02
N VAL A 96 7.74 -0.15 -12.21
CA VAL A 96 8.37 -1.24 -11.46
C VAL A 96 7.69 -1.34 -10.09
N MET A 97 7.02 -2.46 -9.86
CA MET A 97 6.15 -2.68 -8.70
C MET A 97 6.54 -3.96 -7.97
N GLU A 98 5.97 -4.16 -6.78
CA GLU A 98 6.07 -5.44 -6.09
C GLU A 98 5.50 -6.59 -6.94
N GLU A 99 6.11 -7.78 -6.81
CA GLU A 99 5.59 -8.97 -7.48
C GLU A 99 4.54 -9.65 -6.61
N CYS A 100 3.34 -9.83 -7.15
CA CYS A 100 2.28 -10.63 -6.57
C CYS A 100 2.20 -11.96 -7.35
N ASN A 101 2.53 -13.07 -6.71
CA ASN A 101 2.60 -14.37 -7.38
C ASN A 101 1.54 -15.38 -6.90
N GLY A 102 0.62 -14.95 -6.05
CA GLY A 102 -0.48 -15.78 -5.51
C GLY A 102 -1.71 -15.87 -6.41
N GLY A 103 -1.71 -15.21 -7.59
CA GLY A 103 -2.82 -15.18 -8.54
C GLY A 103 -3.89 -14.15 -8.21
N GLU A 104 -4.89 -14.04 -9.07
CA GLU A 104 -6.02 -13.12 -8.94
C GLU A 104 -7.10 -13.69 -8.00
N LEU A 105 -7.78 -12.80 -7.27
CA LEU A 105 -8.95 -13.20 -6.47
C LEU A 105 -10.04 -13.80 -7.38
N PHE A 106 -10.21 -13.27 -8.59
CA PHE A 106 -11.14 -13.80 -9.58
C PHE A 106 -10.88 -15.28 -9.89
N GLU A 107 -9.64 -15.66 -10.18
CA GLU A 107 -9.27 -17.05 -10.47
C GLU A 107 -9.56 -17.97 -9.30
N LYS A 108 -9.30 -17.51 -8.06
CA LYS A 108 -9.61 -18.30 -6.86
C LYS A 108 -11.11 -18.46 -6.65
N ILE A 109 -11.91 -17.42 -6.89
CA ILE A 109 -13.39 -17.50 -6.85
C ILE A 109 -13.88 -18.53 -7.87
N MET A 110 -13.40 -18.45 -9.12
CA MET A 110 -13.80 -19.39 -10.18
C MET A 110 -13.47 -20.83 -9.82
N LYS A 111 -12.28 -21.08 -9.26
CA LYS A 111 -11.88 -22.40 -8.77
C LYS A 111 -12.80 -22.91 -7.66
N HIS A 112 -13.22 -22.06 -6.73
CA HIS A 112 -14.16 -22.42 -5.68
C HIS A 112 -15.54 -22.81 -6.27
N ILE A 113 -16.02 -22.04 -7.25
CA ILE A 113 -17.28 -22.33 -7.96
C ILE A 113 -17.19 -23.69 -8.69
N GLU A 114 -16.12 -23.93 -9.44
CA GLU A 114 -15.91 -25.20 -10.18
C GLU A 114 -15.84 -26.40 -9.26
N THR A 115 -15.18 -26.26 -8.11
CA THR A 115 -15.06 -27.34 -7.11
C THR A 115 -16.27 -27.45 -6.18
N LYS A 116 -17.29 -26.59 -6.35
CA LYS A 116 -18.48 -26.48 -5.47
C LYS A 116 -18.14 -26.27 -3.99
N LYS A 117 -16.97 -25.71 -3.71
CA LYS A 117 -16.51 -25.38 -2.36
C LYS A 117 -16.53 -23.85 -2.24
N MET A 118 -17.59 -23.31 -1.65
CA MET A 118 -17.71 -21.87 -1.40
C MET A 118 -16.77 -21.42 -0.28
N TYR A 119 -16.43 -20.15 -0.24
CA TYR A 119 -15.74 -19.57 0.91
C TYR A 119 -16.62 -19.66 2.15
N SER A 120 -16.04 -20.05 3.27
CA SER A 120 -16.66 -19.83 4.58
C SER A 120 -16.76 -18.33 4.86
N GLU A 121 -17.68 -17.93 5.73
CA GLU A 121 -17.78 -16.52 6.13
C GLU A 121 -16.46 -16.00 6.73
N LYS A 122 -15.73 -16.85 7.47
CA LYS A 122 -14.43 -16.51 8.06
C LYS A 122 -13.37 -16.21 6.97
N GLU A 123 -13.28 -17.05 5.95
CA GLU A 123 -12.37 -16.82 4.81
C GLU A 123 -12.77 -15.56 4.02
N ALA A 124 -14.06 -15.40 3.74
CA ALA A 124 -14.58 -14.22 3.05
C ALA A 124 -14.32 -12.93 3.85
N ALA A 125 -14.57 -12.95 5.17
CA ALA A 125 -14.33 -11.81 6.05
C ALA A 125 -12.85 -11.40 6.07
N LYS A 126 -11.93 -12.38 6.11
CA LYS A 126 -10.48 -12.14 6.09
C LYS A 126 -10.02 -11.43 4.82
N ILE A 127 -10.53 -11.84 3.66
CA ILE A 127 -10.25 -11.21 2.36
C ILE A 127 -10.89 -9.83 2.31
N PHE A 128 -12.17 -9.76 2.68
CA PHE A 128 -12.98 -8.56 2.57
C PHE A 128 -12.49 -7.45 3.51
N LYS A 129 -12.07 -7.78 4.73
CA LYS A 129 -11.49 -6.82 5.69
C LYS A 129 -10.24 -6.14 5.13
N GLN A 130 -9.33 -6.90 4.54
CA GLN A 130 -8.12 -6.35 3.90
C GLN A 130 -8.45 -5.43 2.73
N MET A 131 -9.41 -5.82 1.88
CA MET A 131 -9.87 -4.99 0.77
C MET A 131 -10.49 -3.69 1.27
N MET A 132 -11.38 -3.76 2.28
CA MET A 132 -12.03 -2.59 2.85
C MET A 132 -11.05 -1.67 3.57
N SER A 133 -10.01 -2.20 4.22
CA SER A 133 -8.93 -1.41 4.80
C SER A 133 -8.18 -0.60 3.73
N ALA A 134 -7.85 -1.21 2.58
CA ALA A 134 -7.26 -0.48 1.45
C ALA A 134 -8.19 0.62 0.92
N ILE A 135 -9.49 0.36 0.84
CA ILE A 135 -10.48 1.34 0.37
C ILE A 135 -10.69 2.46 1.39
N ALA A 136 -10.72 2.16 2.69
CA ALA A 136 -10.80 3.16 3.76
C ALA A 136 -9.59 4.12 3.70
N TYR A 137 -8.38 3.56 3.54
CA TYR A 137 -7.16 4.35 3.31
C TYR A 137 -7.27 5.23 2.07
N CYS A 138 -7.74 4.69 0.94
CA CYS A 138 -7.92 5.47 -0.27
C CYS A 138 -8.89 6.62 -0.05
N HIS A 139 -10.05 6.35 0.56
CA HIS A 139 -11.09 7.35 0.81
C HIS A 139 -10.63 8.44 1.80
N SER A 140 -9.89 8.09 2.87
CA SER A 140 -9.31 9.08 3.80
C SER A 140 -8.31 10.02 3.09
N ASN A 141 -7.62 9.50 2.06
CA ASN A 141 -6.71 10.28 1.20
C ASN A 141 -7.40 10.91 -0.02
N LYS A 142 -8.74 10.93 -0.05
CA LYS A 142 -9.54 11.47 -1.17
C LYS A 142 -9.24 10.79 -2.52
N ILE A 143 -8.93 9.51 -2.51
CA ILE A 143 -8.71 8.68 -3.68
C ILE A 143 -9.91 7.75 -3.84
N CYS A 144 -10.60 7.83 -4.97
CA CYS A 144 -11.64 6.89 -5.37
C CYS A 144 -11.10 5.94 -6.43
N HIS A 145 -11.25 4.62 -6.24
CA HIS A 145 -10.69 3.59 -7.12
C HIS A 145 -11.46 3.47 -8.44
N ARG A 146 -12.78 3.40 -8.42
CA ARG A 146 -13.74 3.39 -9.53
C ARG A 146 -13.74 2.16 -10.46
N ASP A 147 -12.85 1.21 -10.26
CA ASP A 147 -12.84 -0.08 -10.99
C ASP A 147 -12.51 -1.24 -10.04
N LEU A 148 -13.16 -1.23 -8.86
CA LEU A 148 -12.99 -2.30 -7.90
C LEU A 148 -13.71 -3.56 -8.39
N LYS A 149 -12.93 -4.65 -8.58
CA LYS A 149 -13.40 -5.94 -9.05
C LYS A 149 -12.39 -7.03 -8.67
N PRO A 150 -12.77 -8.31 -8.65
CA PRO A 150 -11.88 -9.40 -8.22
C PRO A 150 -10.62 -9.56 -9.08
N GLU A 151 -10.65 -9.15 -10.35
CA GLU A 151 -9.48 -9.15 -11.25
C GLU A 151 -8.42 -8.10 -10.84
N ASN A 152 -8.84 -7.04 -10.14
CA ASN A 152 -7.97 -5.98 -9.62
C ASN A 152 -7.52 -6.24 -8.18
N ILE A 153 -7.65 -7.46 -7.69
CA ILE A 153 -7.20 -7.91 -6.37
C ILE A 153 -6.29 -9.13 -6.55
N LEU A 154 -5.01 -8.97 -6.21
CA LEU A 154 -4.01 -10.03 -6.31
C LEU A 154 -3.65 -10.56 -4.91
N TYR A 155 -3.24 -11.81 -4.84
CA TYR A 155 -2.56 -12.34 -3.66
C TYR A 155 -1.05 -12.10 -3.79
N SER A 156 -0.43 -11.59 -2.72
CA SER A 156 1.01 -11.29 -2.70
C SER A 156 1.87 -12.52 -2.88
N SER A 157 1.43 -13.67 -2.34
CA SER A 157 2.11 -14.97 -2.45
C SER A 157 1.13 -16.12 -2.62
N GLY A 158 1.66 -17.32 -2.89
CA GLY A 158 0.88 -18.57 -2.94
C GLY A 158 0.53 -19.15 -1.57
N ASP A 159 0.95 -18.53 -0.48
CA ASP A 159 0.76 -19.01 0.88
C ASP A 159 -0.70 -18.88 1.33
N GLU A 160 -1.10 -19.74 2.27
CA GLU A 160 -2.47 -19.78 2.78
C GLU A 160 -2.88 -18.46 3.47
N ASN A 161 -1.94 -17.83 4.16
CA ASN A 161 -2.13 -16.54 4.85
C ASN A 161 -1.63 -15.34 4.03
N SER A 162 -1.60 -15.47 2.69
CA SER A 162 -1.17 -14.41 1.80
C SER A 162 -2.03 -13.16 1.95
N LEU A 163 -1.38 -11.99 1.92
CA LEU A 163 -2.08 -10.72 1.81
C LEU A 163 -2.73 -10.57 0.44
N ILE A 164 -3.81 -9.80 0.40
CA ILE A 164 -4.30 -9.28 -0.86
C ILE A 164 -3.73 -7.89 -1.14
N LYS A 165 -3.61 -7.57 -2.42
CA LYS A 165 -3.16 -6.27 -2.94
C LYS A 165 -4.17 -5.74 -3.93
N VAL A 166 -4.71 -4.56 -3.65
CA VAL A 166 -5.53 -3.83 -4.62
C VAL A 166 -4.59 -3.20 -5.65
N ILE A 167 -4.91 -3.42 -6.92
CA ILE A 167 -4.11 -2.98 -8.07
C ILE A 167 -4.95 -2.15 -9.03
N ASP A 168 -4.30 -1.57 -10.04
CA ASP A 168 -4.89 -0.90 -11.19
C ASP A 168 -5.71 0.37 -10.86
N PHE A 169 -4.99 1.40 -10.48
CA PHE A 169 -5.51 2.75 -10.25
C PHE A 169 -5.76 3.55 -11.55
N GLY A 170 -5.79 2.88 -12.72
CA GLY A 170 -5.94 3.50 -14.05
C GLY A 170 -7.24 4.25 -14.27
N LEU A 171 -8.27 3.97 -13.49
CA LEU A 171 -9.52 4.73 -13.47
C LEU A 171 -9.66 5.60 -12.22
N SER A 172 -8.74 5.53 -11.27
CA SER A 172 -8.80 6.24 -9.99
C SER A 172 -8.75 7.76 -10.15
N ARG A 173 -9.28 8.47 -9.18
CA ARG A 173 -9.31 9.94 -9.16
C ARG A 173 -9.15 10.47 -7.74
N ILE A 174 -8.34 11.50 -7.58
CA ILE A 174 -8.37 12.36 -6.39
C ILE A 174 -9.57 13.31 -6.56
N TRP A 175 -10.53 13.28 -5.64
CA TRP A 175 -11.70 14.18 -5.70
C TRP A 175 -11.51 15.42 -4.82
N LYS A 176 -12.15 16.51 -5.20
CA LYS A 176 -12.11 17.80 -4.50
C LYS A 176 -13.54 18.22 -4.15
N ASP A 177 -14.17 17.47 -3.23
CA ASP A 177 -15.52 17.76 -2.69
C ASP A 177 -16.61 18.01 -3.78
N GLU A 178 -16.35 17.67 -5.05
CA GLU A 178 -17.28 17.74 -6.17
C GLU A 178 -17.62 16.34 -6.67
N HIS A 179 -18.86 16.14 -7.14
CA HIS A 179 -19.27 14.88 -7.74
C HIS A 179 -18.46 14.55 -9.00
N MET A 180 -18.12 13.28 -9.14
CA MET A 180 -17.51 12.75 -10.36
C MET A 180 -18.56 12.50 -11.44
N THR A 181 -18.21 12.77 -12.70
CA THR A 181 -19.17 12.69 -13.82
C THR A 181 -18.77 11.71 -14.93
N THR A 182 -17.58 11.08 -14.82
CA THR A 182 -17.09 10.17 -15.84
C THR A 182 -17.67 8.78 -15.66
N LYS A 183 -18.39 8.26 -16.68
CA LYS A 183 -18.89 6.87 -16.67
C LYS A 183 -17.74 5.91 -16.87
N VAL A 184 -17.48 5.06 -15.89
CA VAL A 184 -16.37 4.09 -15.86
C VAL A 184 -16.78 2.83 -15.09
N GLY A 185 -16.04 1.73 -15.25
CA GLY A 185 -16.22 0.50 -14.48
C GLY A 185 -16.70 -0.69 -15.33
N THR A 186 -16.72 -1.88 -14.71
CA THR A 186 -17.13 -3.15 -15.30
C THR A 186 -18.61 -3.44 -14.96
N ALA A 187 -19.39 -3.91 -15.92
CA ALA A 187 -20.87 -3.96 -15.86
C ALA A 187 -21.47 -4.53 -14.56
N TYR A 188 -20.91 -5.60 -14.00
CA TYR A 188 -21.46 -6.22 -12.79
C TYR A 188 -21.21 -5.42 -11.50
N TYR A 189 -20.16 -4.59 -11.48
CA TYR A 189 -19.67 -3.91 -10.27
C TYR A 189 -20.01 -2.42 -10.23
N VAL A 190 -20.54 -1.89 -11.36
CA VAL A 190 -20.86 -0.46 -11.50
C VAL A 190 -22.08 -0.09 -10.66
N SER A 191 -22.00 1.04 -9.96
CA SER A 191 -23.12 1.54 -9.15
C SER A 191 -24.15 2.33 -9.97
N PRO A 192 -25.40 2.45 -9.48
CA PRO A 192 -26.46 3.22 -10.17
C PRO A 192 -26.08 4.67 -10.47
N GLU A 193 -25.43 5.33 -9.51
CA GLU A 193 -25.01 6.74 -9.62
C GLU A 193 -23.88 6.92 -10.65
N VAL A 194 -22.99 5.96 -10.82
CA VAL A 194 -21.97 5.98 -11.89
C VAL A 194 -22.64 5.89 -13.26
N LEU A 195 -23.67 5.05 -13.41
CA LEU A 195 -24.47 4.97 -14.64
C LEU A 195 -25.22 6.28 -14.92
N ALA A 196 -25.67 6.96 -13.84
CA ALA A 196 -26.31 8.28 -13.96
C ALA A 196 -25.30 9.39 -14.29
N GLY A 197 -23.99 9.21 -13.97
CA GLY A 197 -22.93 10.17 -14.28
C GLY A 197 -22.80 11.30 -13.27
N LYS A 198 -23.18 11.06 -12.03
CA LYS A 198 -22.95 11.96 -10.89
C LYS A 198 -22.82 11.12 -9.63
N TYR A 199 -21.63 11.03 -9.06
CA TYR A 199 -21.30 10.09 -7.98
C TYR A 199 -20.12 10.57 -7.12
N ASP A 200 -19.96 9.99 -5.95
CA ASP A 200 -18.83 10.18 -5.04
C ASP A 200 -18.05 8.85 -4.81
N GLU A 201 -17.18 8.80 -3.80
CA GLU A 201 -16.35 7.65 -3.46
C GLU A 201 -17.15 6.43 -3.01
N ARG A 202 -18.41 6.60 -2.63
CA ARG A 202 -19.28 5.50 -2.21
C ARG A 202 -19.61 4.53 -3.32
N CYS A 203 -19.28 4.87 -4.58
CA CYS A 203 -19.34 3.91 -5.68
C CYS A 203 -18.41 2.71 -5.46
N ASP A 204 -17.26 2.88 -4.78
CA ASP A 204 -16.36 1.78 -4.43
C ASP A 204 -17.00 0.84 -3.38
N ILE A 205 -17.80 1.39 -2.46
CA ILE A 205 -18.52 0.59 -1.46
C ILE A 205 -19.59 -0.30 -2.12
N TRP A 206 -20.27 0.22 -3.14
CA TRP A 206 -21.17 -0.61 -3.96
C TRP A 206 -20.43 -1.77 -4.61
N SER A 207 -19.33 -1.48 -5.29
CA SER A 207 -18.50 -2.51 -5.95
C SER A 207 -18.01 -3.55 -4.96
N ALA A 208 -17.57 -3.12 -3.76
CA ALA A 208 -17.18 -4.01 -2.68
C ALA A 208 -18.36 -4.89 -2.20
N GLY A 209 -19.56 -4.34 -2.08
CA GLY A 209 -20.77 -5.09 -1.74
C GLY A 209 -21.10 -6.19 -2.76
N VAL A 210 -20.92 -5.90 -4.04
CA VAL A 210 -21.04 -6.90 -5.12
C VAL A 210 -20.00 -8.01 -4.96
N ILE A 211 -18.74 -7.65 -4.67
CA ILE A 211 -17.66 -8.62 -4.45
C ILE A 211 -17.97 -9.51 -3.24
N LEU A 212 -18.43 -8.94 -2.13
CA LEU A 212 -18.81 -9.74 -0.93
C LEU A 212 -19.95 -10.71 -1.24
N TYR A 213 -20.96 -10.25 -1.97
CA TYR A 213 -22.06 -11.13 -2.40
C TYR A 213 -21.54 -12.31 -3.23
N ILE A 214 -20.61 -12.06 -4.18
CA ILE A 214 -20.02 -13.11 -5.02
C ILE A 214 -19.14 -14.07 -4.18
N LEU A 215 -18.34 -13.55 -3.25
CA LEU A 215 -17.52 -14.39 -2.36
C LEU A 215 -18.36 -15.41 -1.59
N LEU A 216 -19.53 -14.99 -1.08
CA LEU A 216 -20.39 -15.83 -0.25
C LEU A 216 -21.33 -16.73 -1.05
N SER A 217 -21.74 -16.35 -2.27
CA SER A 217 -22.74 -17.08 -3.05
C SER A 217 -22.22 -17.73 -4.34
N GLY A 218 -21.08 -17.26 -4.86
CA GLY A 218 -20.52 -17.64 -6.16
C GLY A 218 -21.24 -17.02 -7.37
N GLU A 219 -22.20 -16.14 -7.15
CA GLU A 219 -22.98 -15.49 -8.24
C GLU A 219 -23.11 -13.99 -7.99
N PRO A 220 -23.21 -13.16 -9.04
CA PRO A 220 -23.43 -11.73 -8.87
C PRO A 220 -24.87 -11.43 -8.38
N PRO A 221 -25.10 -10.39 -7.56
CA PRO A 221 -26.42 -10.01 -7.07
C PRO A 221 -27.33 -9.53 -8.20
N PHE A 222 -26.75 -8.93 -9.22
CA PHE A 222 -27.47 -8.43 -10.41
C PHE A 222 -26.99 -9.22 -11.63
N ASN A 223 -27.85 -10.06 -12.19
CA ASN A 223 -27.55 -10.91 -13.33
C ASN A 223 -28.46 -10.55 -14.52
N GLY A 224 -28.04 -10.87 -15.75
CA GLY A 224 -28.81 -10.61 -16.96
C GLY A 224 -28.18 -11.22 -18.20
N HIS A 225 -28.94 -11.33 -19.29
CA HIS A 225 -28.48 -11.89 -20.57
C HIS A 225 -27.56 -10.91 -21.33
N ASN A 226 -27.56 -9.65 -20.97
CA ASN A 226 -26.75 -8.59 -21.58
C ASN A 226 -26.57 -7.42 -20.57
N ASP A 227 -25.61 -6.54 -20.86
CA ASP A 227 -25.27 -5.39 -20.00
C ASP A 227 -26.48 -4.49 -19.71
N ASN A 228 -27.37 -4.28 -20.69
CA ASN A 228 -28.55 -3.42 -20.49
C ASN A 228 -29.54 -4.02 -19.47
N GLU A 229 -29.68 -5.34 -19.45
CA GLU A 229 -30.49 -6.00 -18.42
C GLU A 229 -29.86 -5.90 -17.04
N ILE A 230 -28.55 -6.11 -16.97
CA ILE A 230 -27.77 -5.94 -15.73
C ILE A 230 -27.92 -4.51 -15.21
N TYR A 231 -27.68 -3.51 -16.04
CA TYR A 231 -27.83 -2.09 -15.66
C TYR A 231 -29.24 -1.74 -15.19
N ARG A 232 -30.28 -2.31 -15.83
CA ARG A 232 -31.66 -2.11 -15.40
C ARG A 232 -31.92 -2.67 -13.99
N ARG A 233 -31.35 -3.85 -13.67
CA ARG A 233 -31.46 -4.45 -12.32
C ARG A 233 -30.66 -3.66 -11.30
N ILE A 234 -29.45 -3.20 -11.62
CA ILE A 234 -28.64 -2.33 -10.81
C ILE A 234 -29.41 -1.06 -10.45
N CYS A 235 -29.96 -0.35 -11.45
CA CYS A 235 -30.74 0.88 -11.21
C CYS A 235 -32.01 0.64 -10.36
N LYS A 236 -32.58 -0.56 -10.39
CA LYS A 236 -33.70 -0.94 -9.52
C LYS A 236 -33.28 -1.37 -8.13
N MET A 237 -31.97 -1.62 -7.91
CA MET A 237 -31.41 -2.12 -6.66
C MET A 237 -32.12 -3.38 -6.13
N THR A 238 -32.64 -4.22 -7.03
CA THR A 238 -33.46 -5.39 -6.66
C THR A 238 -32.62 -6.65 -6.76
N PHE A 239 -32.22 -7.18 -5.64
CA PHE A 239 -31.53 -8.45 -5.50
C PHE A 239 -32.18 -9.28 -4.37
N THR A 240 -31.84 -10.55 -4.29
CA THR A 240 -32.41 -11.48 -3.30
C THR A 240 -31.28 -12.33 -2.72
N PHE A 241 -31.59 -13.02 -1.62
CA PHE A 241 -30.72 -14.02 -1.01
C PHE A 241 -31.40 -15.40 -1.15
N PRO A 242 -31.23 -16.12 -2.30
CA PRO A 242 -31.88 -17.40 -2.53
C PRO A 242 -31.53 -18.43 -1.45
N GLU A 243 -32.54 -19.07 -0.86
CA GLU A 243 -32.39 -19.94 0.31
C GLU A 243 -31.38 -21.09 0.08
N ASN A 244 -31.38 -21.68 -1.10
CA ASN A 244 -30.46 -22.74 -1.48
C ASN A 244 -28.97 -22.42 -1.37
N LYS A 245 -28.61 -21.13 -1.39
CA LYS A 245 -27.21 -20.67 -1.26
C LYS A 245 -26.96 -19.88 0.02
N TRP A 246 -28.01 -19.25 0.56
CA TRP A 246 -27.89 -18.30 1.65
C TRP A 246 -28.41 -18.80 3.00
N MET A 247 -28.89 -20.08 3.07
CA MET A 247 -29.43 -20.65 4.29
C MET A 247 -28.41 -20.71 5.43
N LEU A 248 -27.13 -21.00 5.11
CA LEU A 248 -26.05 -21.12 6.07
C LEU A 248 -25.28 -19.83 6.31
N ILE A 249 -25.61 -18.75 5.56
CA ILE A 249 -24.96 -17.46 5.71
C ILE A 249 -25.70 -16.64 6.76
N SER A 250 -24.93 -16.00 7.65
CA SER A 250 -25.44 -15.23 8.78
C SER A 250 -26.38 -14.08 8.35
N LYS A 251 -27.18 -13.63 9.32
CA LYS A 251 -28.04 -12.47 9.12
C LYS A 251 -27.20 -11.22 8.97
N GLU A 252 -26.13 -11.11 9.72
CA GLU A 252 -25.21 -9.99 9.76
C GLU A 252 -24.51 -9.79 8.40
N ALA A 253 -24.11 -10.88 7.72
CA ALA A 253 -23.55 -10.79 6.36
C ALA A 253 -24.57 -10.26 5.36
N LYS A 254 -25.82 -10.72 5.42
CA LYS A 254 -26.90 -10.26 4.54
C LYS A 254 -27.26 -8.79 4.80
N GLU A 255 -27.22 -8.35 6.06
CA GLU A 255 -27.46 -6.97 6.47
C GLU A 255 -26.36 -6.06 5.92
N LEU A 256 -25.07 -6.41 6.11
CA LEU A 256 -23.95 -5.65 5.59
C LEU A 256 -24.05 -5.49 4.06
N ILE A 257 -24.28 -6.57 3.30
CA ILE A 257 -24.46 -6.51 1.85
C ILE A 257 -25.62 -5.57 1.49
N SER A 258 -26.75 -5.67 2.20
CA SER A 258 -27.92 -4.83 1.94
C SER A 258 -27.64 -3.34 2.18
N MET A 259 -26.87 -3.01 3.22
CA MET A 259 -26.42 -1.64 3.48
C MET A 259 -25.50 -1.12 2.38
N MET A 260 -24.56 -1.95 1.90
CA MET A 260 -23.62 -1.55 0.84
C MET A 260 -24.29 -1.39 -0.53
N LEU A 261 -25.30 -2.20 -0.82
CA LEU A 261 -26.08 -2.16 -2.08
C LEU A 261 -27.36 -1.29 -1.97
N SER A 262 -27.31 -0.26 -1.13
CA SER A 262 -28.37 0.74 -0.92
C SER A 262 -28.16 1.99 -1.77
N PRO A 263 -29.13 2.93 -1.82
CA PRO A 263 -28.94 4.24 -2.41
C PRO A 263 -27.70 4.96 -1.88
N GLU A 264 -27.05 5.78 -2.72
CA GLU A 264 -25.77 6.44 -2.41
C GLU A 264 -25.78 7.20 -1.08
N ASP A 265 -26.87 7.94 -0.79
CA ASP A 265 -27.04 8.74 0.43
C ASP A 265 -27.24 7.90 1.71
N GLN A 266 -27.63 6.62 1.59
CA GLN A 266 -27.82 5.69 2.70
C GLN A 266 -26.67 4.71 2.86
N ARG A 267 -25.76 4.67 1.88
CA ARG A 267 -24.63 3.73 1.85
C ARG A 267 -23.59 4.11 2.90
N PRO A 268 -23.08 3.12 3.67
CA PRO A 268 -22.05 3.37 4.69
C PRO A 268 -20.74 3.82 4.05
N THR A 269 -19.91 4.51 4.84
CA THR A 269 -18.51 4.77 4.49
C THR A 269 -17.67 3.48 4.62
N ALA A 270 -16.45 3.47 4.07
CA ALA A 270 -15.55 2.33 4.19
C ALA A 270 -15.22 1.99 5.67
N THR A 271 -15.02 2.99 6.51
CA THR A 271 -14.80 2.83 7.96
C THR A 271 -16.01 2.20 8.64
N GLN A 272 -17.21 2.70 8.36
CA GLN A 272 -18.45 2.12 8.91
C GLN A 272 -18.67 0.66 8.47
N VAL A 273 -18.24 0.29 7.27
CA VAL A 273 -18.26 -1.11 6.83
C VAL A 273 -17.33 -1.96 7.70
N LEU A 274 -16.12 -1.50 8.00
CA LEU A 274 -15.16 -2.21 8.84
C LEU A 274 -15.59 -2.35 10.30
N GLU A 275 -16.41 -1.43 10.80
CA GLU A 275 -16.99 -1.45 12.15
C GLU A 275 -18.23 -2.36 12.26
N HIS A 276 -18.70 -2.94 11.15
CA HIS A 276 -19.95 -3.71 11.16
C HIS A 276 -19.84 -4.99 12.00
N PRO A 277 -20.87 -5.36 12.80
CA PRO A 277 -20.87 -6.53 13.69
C PRO A 277 -20.54 -7.86 13.03
N TRP A 278 -20.73 -7.99 11.72
CA TRP A 278 -20.38 -9.19 10.98
C TRP A 278 -18.90 -9.59 11.15
N PHE A 279 -17.99 -8.64 11.13
CA PHE A 279 -16.56 -8.93 11.32
C PHE A 279 -16.26 -9.51 12.70
N PHE A 280 -16.96 -9.02 13.73
CA PHE A 280 -16.78 -9.51 15.11
C PHE A 280 -17.43 -10.88 15.32
N SER A 281 -18.49 -11.23 14.58
CA SER A 281 -19.18 -12.52 14.71
C SER A 281 -18.40 -13.67 14.08
N VAL A 282 -17.58 -13.40 13.07
CA VAL A 282 -16.79 -14.42 12.34
C VAL A 282 -15.35 -14.55 12.82
N ASP A 283 -14.81 -13.51 13.47
CA ASP A 283 -13.49 -13.54 14.11
C ASP A 283 -13.67 -14.00 15.56
N SER A 284 -13.55 -15.31 15.80
CA SER A 284 -13.20 -15.75 17.15
C SER A 284 -11.75 -15.36 17.37
N PHE A 285 -11.54 -14.21 18.01
CA PHE A 285 -10.22 -13.70 18.36
C PHE A 285 -9.50 -14.74 19.21
N GLU A 286 -8.48 -15.39 18.67
CA GLU A 286 -7.37 -15.81 19.48
C GLU A 286 -6.66 -14.51 19.87
N GLU A 287 -6.72 -14.14 21.14
CA GLU A 287 -5.87 -13.08 21.69
C GLU A 287 -4.42 -13.54 21.49
N LYS A 288 -3.81 -13.09 20.40
CA LYS A 288 -2.37 -13.23 20.25
C LYS A 288 -1.72 -12.17 21.14
N GLU A 289 -0.95 -12.60 22.12
CA GLU A 289 0.00 -11.72 22.79
C GLU A 289 0.99 -11.20 21.73
N LEU A 290 0.85 -9.95 21.36
CA LEU A 290 1.79 -9.28 20.46
C LEU A 290 2.96 -8.79 21.30
N ASP A 291 4.17 -9.28 21.02
CA ASP A 291 5.40 -8.81 21.63
C ASP A 291 5.81 -7.44 21.02
N ILE A 292 5.40 -6.38 21.71
CA ILE A 292 5.71 -5.00 21.29
C ILE A 292 6.96 -4.52 22.01
N ASN A 293 8.04 -4.39 21.27
CA ASN A 293 9.29 -3.86 21.81
C ASN A 293 9.31 -2.32 21.78
N ILE A 294 8.87 -1.70 22.87
CA ILE A 294 8.78 -0.24 23.04
C ILE A 294 10.14 0.45 23.04
N ASP A 295 11.20 -0.24 23.46
CA ASP A 295 12.55 0.35 23.46
C ASP A 295 12.94 0.82 22.05
N LYS A 296 12.39 0.21 21.00
CA LYS A 296 12.60 0.64 19.62
C LYS A 296 12.02 2.03 19.35
N PHE A 297 10.81 2.32 19.82
CA PHE A 297 10.19 3.64 19.69
C PHE A 297 11.04 4.72 20.38
N VAL A 298 11.50 4.44 21.61
CA VAL A 298 12.35 5.36 22.38
C VAL A 298 13.71 5.55 21.69
N LYS A 299 14.35 4.46 21.24
CA LYS A 299 15.61 4.54 20.47
C LYS A 299 15.44 5.35 19.19
N TYR A 300 14.33 5.18 18.47
CA TYR A 300 14.07 5.92 17.24
C TYR A 300 13.98 7.43 17.45
N VAL A 301 13.49 7.90 18.62
CA VAL A 301 13.51 9.34 18.98
C VAL A 301 14.92 9.91 18.86
N HIS A 302 15.91 9.20 19.40
CA HIS A 302 17.31 9.65 19.45
C HIS A 302 18.13 9.31 18.19
N THR A 303 17.53 8.61 17.22
CA THR A 303 18.22 8.18 16.00
C THR A 303 18.58 9.38 15.11
N ASN A 304 19.82 9.34 14.54
CA ASN A 304 20.28 10.33 13.58
C ASN A 304 19.34 10.44 12.37
N LYS A 305 19.21 11.63 11.81
CA LYS A 305 18.28 11.91 10.70
C LYS A 305 18.57 11.08 9.45
N LEU A 306 19.84 10.96 9.05
CA LEU A 306 20.18 10.16 7.87
C LEU A 306 19.87 8.69 8.12
N LYS A 307 20.15 8.17 9.31
CA LYS A 307 19.74 6.79 9.69
C LYS A 307 18.21 6.62 9.58
N LYS A 308 17.41 7.60 9.98
CA LYS A 308 15.94 7.57 9.80
C LYS A 308 15.55 7.50 8.31
N VAL A 309 16.18 8.31 7.46
CA VAL A 309 15.97 8.28 6.00
C VAL A 309 16.30 6.90 5.44
N VAL A 310 17.44 6.32 5.85
CA VAL A 310 17.85 4.96 5.44
C VAL A 310 16.86 3.92 5.91
N LEU A 311 16.40 3.97 7.17
CA LEU A 311 15.41 3.04 7.70
C LEU A 311 14.08 3.13 6.95
N THR A 312 13.63 4.34 6.61
CA THR A 312 12.40 4.55 5.80
C THR A 312 12.57 3.99 4.38
N PHE A 313 13.75 4.17 3.77
CA PHE A 313 14.05 3.55 2.48
C PHE A 313 13.98 2.02 2.57
N ILE A 314 14.65 1.41 3.55
CA ILE A 314 14.61 -0.04 3.78
C ILE A 314 13.17 -0.51 4.02
N ALA A 315 12.43 0.13 4.92
CA ALA A 315 11.06 -0.20 5.25
C ALA A 315 10.14 -0.22 4.01
N SER A 316 10.32 0.77 3.12
CA SER A 316 9.54 0.88 1.87
C SER A 316 9.77 -0.31 0.90
N ARG A 317 10.88 -1.05 1.04
CA ARG A 317 11.30 -2.14 0.14
C ARG A 317 11.18 -3.53 0.75
N LEU A 318 10.82 -3.64 2.03
CA LEU A 318 10.63 -4.93 2.70
C LEU A 318 9.45 -5.70 2.12
N LYS A 319 9.60 -7.03 2.11
CA LYS A 319 8.53 -7.95 1.69
C LYS A 319 7.53 -8.16 2.84
N ASP A 320 6.29 -8.48 2.50
CA ASP A 320 5.21 -8.68 3.48
C ASP A 320 5.53 -9.71 4.57
N ASN A 321 6.25 -10.79 4.23
CA ASN A 321 6.63 -11.83 5.18
C ASN A 321 7.74 -11.38 6.16
N GLU A 322 8.51 -10.36 5.83
CA GLU A 322 9.57 -9.82 6.69
C GLU A 322 9.03 -8.86 7.75
N VAL A 323 7.82 -8.33 7.51
CA VAL A 323 7.17 -7.32 8.38
C VAL A 323 5.82 -7.79 8.91
N ALA A 324 5.47 -9.07 8.75
CA ALA A 324 4.15 -9.59 9.11
C ALA A 324 3.76 -9.26 10.56
N HIS A 325 4.68 -9.46 11.52
CA HIS A 325 4.47 -9.14 12.91
C HIS A 325 4.30 -7.62 13.14
N LEU A 326 5.13 -6.78 12.51
CA LEU A 326 5.03 -5.33 12.64
C LEU A 326 3.74 -4.78 12.03
N ARG A 327 3.23 -5.41 10.99
CA ARG A 327 1.92 -5.08 10.42
C ARG A 327 0.79 -5.39 11.40
N GLU A 328 0.81 -6.56 12.07
CA GLU A 328 -0.19 -6.89 13.09
C GLU A 328 -0.21 -5.83 14.20
N ILE A 329 0.97 -5.33 14.60
CA ILE A 329 1.09 -4.24 15.57
C ILE A 329 0.55 -2.93 15.01
N PHE A 330 0.87 -2.58 13.76
CA PHE A 330 0.32 -1.39 13.10
C PHE A 330 -1.22 -1.42 13.08
N GLU A 331 -1.80 -2.56 12.66
CA GLU A 331 -3.25 -2.76 12.62
C GLU A 331 -3.92 -2.67 14.00
N LEU A 332 -3.18 -2.91 15.08
CA LEU A 332 -3.67 -2.73 16.45
C LEU A 332 -3.78 -1.25 16.83
N PHE A 333 -2.78 -0.44 16.45
CA PHE A 333 -2.77 1.00 16.70
C PHE A 333 -3.70 1.77 15.76
N ASP A 334 -3.83 1.36 14.51
CA ASP A 334 -4.78 1.92 13.54
C ASP A 334 -6.21 1.48 13.91
N ILE A 335 -6.83 2.20 14.85
CA ILE A 335 -8.13 1.83 15.44
C ILE A 335 -9.25 2.02 14.42
N ASN A 336 -9.24 3.14 13.69
CA ASN A 336 -10.26 3.49 12.72
C ASN A 336 -10.06 2.78 11.35
N LYS A 337 -8.95 2.04 11.19
CA LYS A 337 -8.58 1.29 9.98
C LYS A 337 -8.44 2.14 8.72
N ASP A 338 -8.07 3.42 8.89
CA ASP A 338 -7.83 4.33 7.75
C ASP A 338 -6.42 4.20 7.17
N GLY A 339 -5.58 3.30 7.73
CA GLY A 339 -4.24 2.98 7.24
C GLY A 339 -3.17 3.98 7.68
N SER A 340 -3.45 4.80 8.68
CA SER A 340 -2.51 5.69 9.35
C SER A 340 -2.76 5.70 10.85
N ILE A 341 -1.78 6.13 11.66
CA ILE A 341 -1.93 6.21 13.10
C ILE A 341 -1.88 7.68 13.51
N THR A 342 -2.95 8.19 14.10
CA THR A 342 -3.01 9.52 14.71
C THR A 342 -2.34 9.52 16.09
N TYR A 343 -2.11 10.72 16.63
CA TYR A 343 -1.57 10.84 18.00
C TYR A 343 -2.49 10.19 19.03
N GLU A 344 -3.80 10.40 18.89
CA GLU A 344 -4.83 9.87 19.79
C GLU A 344 -4.87 8.33 19.73
N GLU A 345 -4.75 7.75 18.55
CA GLU A 345 -4.72 6.30 18.34
C GLU A 345 -3.46 5.66 18.91
N LEU A 346 -2.29 6.30 18.75
CA LEU A 346 -1.05 5.84 19.35
C LEU A 346 -1.15 5.86 20.88
N GLU A 347 -1.66 6.96 21.47
CA GLU A 347 -1.82 7.12 22.91
C GLU A 347 -2.81 6.09 23.49
N GLU A 348 -3.97 5.92 22.85
CA GLU A 348 -4.98 4.94 23.25
C GLU A 348 -4.47 3.51 23.16
N GLY A 349 -3.77 3.16 22.08
CA GLY A 349 -3.19 1.84 21.88
C GLY A 349 -2.14 1.50 22.94
N LEU A 350 -1.24 2.45 23.28
CA LEU A 350 -0.25 2.28 24.36
C LEU A 350 -0.92 2.12 25.73
N MET A 351 -1.97 2.89 26.02
CA MET A 351 -2.75 2.77 27.25
C MET A 351 -3.43 1.41 27.37
N LYS A 352 -4.06 0.90 26.31
CA LYS A 352 -4.73 -0.41 26.30
C LYS A 352 -3.75 -1.55 26.56
N LEU A 353 -2.52 -1.40 26.15
CA LEU A 353 -1.45 -2.39 26.34
C LEU A 353 -0.73 -2.24 27.70
N ASN A 354 -1.15 -1.28 28.55
CA ASN A 354 -0.50 -0.92 29.80
C ASN A 354 1.01 -0.61 29.63
N ILE A 355 1.38 0.05 28.55
CA ILE A 355 2.75 0.39 28.20
C ILE A 355 3.03 1.84 28.61
N ASP A 356 3.97 2.03 29.53
CA ASP A 356 4.54 3.34 29.85
C ASP A 356 5.80 3.58 29.02
N CYS A 357 5.70 4.46 28.04
CA CYS A 357 6.82 4.86 27.17
C CYS A 357 7.28 6.32 27.45
N GLY A 358 6.81 6.96 28.51
CA GLY A 358 7.15 8.33 28.87
C GLY A 358 6.45 9.37 27.98
N ASN A 359 7.19 10.11 27.15
CA ASN A 359 6.64 11.19 26.35
C ASN A 359 6.10 10.70 24.98
N VAL A 360 4.83 10.25 24.94
CA VAL A 360 4.15 9.78 23.70
C VAL A 360 4.22 10.82 22.58
N LYS A 361 4.10 12.11 22.91
CA LYS A 361 4.16 13.19 21.91
C LYS A 361 5.53 13.30 21.24
N GLU A 362 6.60 13.04 21.97
CA GLU A 362 7.95 13.05 21.40
C GLU A 362 8.16 11.85 20.48
N ILE A 363 7.68 10.68 20.86
CA ILE A 363 7.68 9.47 20.04
C ILE A 363 6.91 9.73 18.76
N PHE A 364 5.66 10.18 18.84
CA PHE A 364 4.81 10.51 17.69
C PHE A 364 5.52 11.49 16.73
N ASN A 365 5.98 12.63 17.24
CA ASN A 365 6.68 13.65 16.43
C ASN A 365 7.99 13.14 15.79
N SER A 366 8.60 12.12 16.38
CA SER A 366 9.82 11.48 15.86
C SER A 366 9.52 10.48 14.75
N MET A 367 8.36 9.82 14.80
CA MET A 367 7.90 8.85 13.81
C MET A 367 7.24 9.55 12.62
N ASP A 368 6.43 10.59 12.84
CA ASP A 368 5.85 11.46 11.81
C ASP A 368 6.97 12.30 11.16
N THR A 369 7.67 11.68 10.20
CA THR A 369 8.88 12.24 9.58
C THR A 369 8.58 13.29 8.53
N ASP A 370 7.42 13.20 7.88
CA ASP A 370 6.97 14.16 6.86
C ASP A 370 6.09 15.29 7.42
N LYS A 371 5.72 15.18 8.73
CA LYS A 371 4.87 16.13 9.43
C LYS A 371 3.46 16.25 8.86
N SER A 372 2.94 15.14 8.41
CA SER A 372 1.56 15.01 7.95
C SER A 372 0.54 15.12 9.11
N GLY A 373 0.99 14.98 10.36
CA GLY A 373 0.15 14.86 11.55
C GLY A 373 -0.38 13.43 11.77
N ARG A 374 0.18 12.45 11.05
CA ARG A 374 -0.14 11.03 11.14
C ARG A 374 1.13 10.21 10.97
N ILE A 375 1.12 8.98 11.43
CA ILE A 375 2.21 8.02 11.19
C ILE A 375 1.74 7.08 10.09
N ASP A 376 2.37 7.15 8.92
CA ASP A 376 2.11 6.27 7.80
C ASP A 376 2.71 4.88 8.03
N TYR A 377 2.23 3.87 7.28
CA TYR A 377 2.67 2.49 7.44
C TYR A 377 4.19 2.32 7.30
N THR A 378 4.82 2.95 6.30
CA THR A 378 6.29 2.88 6.14
C THR A 378 7.03 3.59 7.27
N GLU A 379 6.52 4.69 7.81
CA GLU A 379 7.12 5.40 8.96
C GLU A 379 7.06 4.55 10.23
N PHE A 380 5.91 3.89 10.47
CA PHE A 380 5.77 2.94 11.56
C PHE A 380 6.77 1.79 11.44
N LEU A 381 6.88 1.18 10.25
CA LEU A 381 7.85 0.12 10.01
C LEU A 381 9.28 0.61 10.27
N ALA A 382 9.66 1.78 9.74
CA ALA A 382 11.01 2.34 9.91
C ALA A 382 11.38 2.53 11.39
N ALA A 383 10.42 2.92 12.22
CA ALA A 383 10.62 3.13 13.65
C ALA A 383 10.69 1.83 14.46
N THR A 384 10.17 0.73 13.93
CA THR A 384 10.01 -0.55 14.65
C THR A 384 10.87 -1.68 14.12
N LEU A 385 11.62 -1.46 13.04
CA LEU A 385 12.49 -2.48 12.44
C LEU A 385 13.50 -3.06 13.41
N ASP A 386 13.71 -4.38 13.31
CA ASP A 386 14.80 -5.06 13.98
C ASP A 386 16.15 -4.79 13.31
N GLU A 387 17.19 -4.61 14.12
CA GLU A 387 18.58 -4.46 13.65
C GLU A 387 18.99 -5.62 12.74
N LYS A 388 18.62 -6.84 13.11
CA LYS A 388 18.84 -8.06 12.30
C LYS A 388 18.22 -7.98 10.89
N VAL A 389 17.20 -7.14 10.71
CA VAL A 389 16.53 -6.95 9.43
C VAL A 389 17.26 -5.92 8.59
N TYR A 390 17.61 -4.75 9.14
CA TYR A 390 18.21 -3.68 8.36
C TYR A 390 19.74 -3.76 8.25
N LEU A 391 20.45 -4.40 9.20
CA LEU A 391 21.91 -4.55 9.17
C LEU A 391 22.41 -5.66 8.23
N LYS A 392 21.58 -6.22 7.38
CA LYS A 392 22.03 -7.16 6.34
C LYS A 392 22.90 -6.41 5.33
N GLU A 393 24.15 -6.84 5.16
CA GLU A 393 25.14 -6.24 4.24
C GLU A 393 24.55 -5.93 2.86
N ARG A 394 23.85 -6.89 2.26
CA ARG A 394 23.19 -6.70 0.96
C ARG A 394 22.22 -5.52 0.95
N ARG A 395 21.48 -5.29 2.04
CA ARG A 395 20.53 -4.17 2.14
C ARG A 395 21.22 -2.83 2.29
N LEU A 396 22.25 -2.80 3.12
CA LEU A 396 23.04 -1.59 3.32
C LEU A 396 23.73 -1.19 2.02
N PHE A 397 24.27 -2.16 1.27
CA PHE A 397 24.83 -1.93 -0.06
C PHE A 397 23.76 -1.44 -1.06
N GLU A 398 22.55 -2.02 -1.05
CA GLU A 398 21.43 -1.57 -1.89
C GLU A 398 21.06 -0.10 -1.63
N VAL A 399 20.98 0.27 -0.35
CA VAL A 399 20.70 1.67 0.04
C VAL A 399 21.81 2.59 -0.39
N PHE A 400 23.06 2.24 -0.10
CA PHE A 400 24.23 3.04 -0.46
C PHE A 400 24.27 3.27 -1.98
N SER A 401 24.15 2.22 -2.78
CA SER A 401 24.10 2.32 -4.26
C SER A 401 22.86 3.07 -4.79
N ALA A 402 21.77 3.10 -4.04
CA ALA A 402 20.61 3.91 -4.43
C ALA A 402 20.82 5.41 -4.17
N PHE A 403 21.70 5.76 -3.23
CA PHE A 403 22.04 7.12 -2.86
C PHE A 403 23.24 7.62 -3.68
N ASP A 404 24.27 6.82 -3.86
CA ASP A 404 25.41 7.05 -4.77
C ASP A 404 24.94 6.84 -6.22
N LYS A 405 24.46 7.90 -6.86
CA LYS A 405 23.83 7.86 -8.19
C LYS A 405 24.83 7.86 -9.34
N ASP A 406 25.98 8.47 -9.12
CA ASP A 406 27.04 8.59 -10.12
C ASP A 406 28.08 7.46 -10.01
N GLU A 407 27.88 6.54 -9.04
CA GLU A 407 28.75 5.39 -8.77
C GLU A 407 30.18 5.83 -8.40
N SER A 408 30.32 6.97 -7.73
CA SER A 408 31.61 7.51 -7.28
C SER A 408 32.24 6.73 -6.14
N GLY A 409 31.42 5.95 -5.41
CA GLY A 409 31.81 5.22 -4.20
C GLY A 409 31.59 6.04 -2.93
N THR A 410 31.06 7.25 -3.03
CA THR A 410 30.71 8.15 -1.93
C THR A 410 29.34 8.73 -2.13
N ILE A 411 28.68 9.15 -1.07
CA ILE A 411 27.39 9.89 -1.12
C ILE A 411 27.70 11.37 -0.95
N SER A 412 27.56 12.12 -2.03
CA SER A 412 27.81 13.56 -2.07
C SER A 412 26.63 14.37 -1.51
N LYS A 413 26.90 15.63 -1.16
CA LYS A 413 25.88 16.61 -0.77
C LYS A 413 24.77 16.73 -1.83
N ASP A 414 25.15 16.81 -3.12
CA ASP A 414 24.20 17.02 -4.21
C ASP A 414 23.27 15.82 -4.41
N GLU A 415 23.76 14.61 -4.16
CA GLU A 415 22.96 13.40 -4.19
C GLU A 415 21.95 13.37 -3.04
N LEU A 416 22.35 13.75 -1.83
CA LEU A 416 21.42 13.87 -0.70
C LEU A 416 20.35 14.95 -0.94
N ILE A 417 20.70 16.09 -1.53
CA ILE A 417 19.74 17.14 -1.90
C ILE A 417 18.73 16.61 -2.91
N LYS A 418 19.20 15.95 -3.97
CA LYS A 418 18.34 15.36 -5.00
C LYS A 418 17.45 14.24 -4.45
N LEU A 419 18.01 13.37 -3.59
CA LEU A 419 17.27 12.28 -2.95
C LEU A 419 16.13 12.81 -2.09
N LEU A 420 16.42 13.82 -1.26
CA LEU A 420 15.47 14.42 -0.33
C LEU A 420 14.60 15.50 -0.99
N LYS A 421 14.74 15.70 -2.31
CA LYS A 421 13.99 16.71 -3.10
C LYS A 421 13.96 18.08 -2.43
N LEU A 422 15.09 18.48 -1.88
CA LEU A 422 15.23 19.75 -1.17
C LEU A 422 15.51 20.89 -2.15
N GLU A 423 14.99 22.08 -1.82
CA GLU A 423 15.36 23.29 -2.53
C GLU A 423 16.80 23.71 -2.15
N ASP A 424 17.50 24.41 -3.03
CA ASP A 424 18.90 24.88 -2.87
C ASP A 424 19.15 25.69 -1.59
N THR A 425 18.10 26.16 -0.92
CA THR A 425 18.18 26.92 0.35
C THR A 425 18.51 26.06 1.58
N CYS A 426 18.58 24.73 1.43
CA CYS A 426 18.83 23.80 2.55
C CYS A 426 20.28 23.35 2.74
N ASP A 427 21.23 23.94 2.00
CA ASP A 427 22.65 23.60 2.00
C ASP A 427 23.29 23.44 3.38
N SER A 428 23.06 24.41 4.28
CA SER A 428 23.65 24.39 5.63
C SER A 428 23.14 23.22 6.49
N LYS A 429 21.92 22.72 6.23
CA LYS A 429 21.33 21.61 6.99
C LYS A 429 21.89 20.27 6.55
N ILE A 430 22.08 20.09 5.23
CA ILE A 430 22.68 18.87 4.67
C ILE A 430 24.14 18.79 5.09
N MET A 431 24.89 19.90 5.00
CA MET A 431 26.28 19.94 5.48
C MET A 431 26.41 19.59 6.96
N ASN A 432 25.44 19.95 7.81
CA ASN A 432 25.46 19.55 9.20
C ASN A 432 25.20 18.02 9.36
N ILE A 433 24.33 17.44 8.53
CA ILE A 433 24.10 15.98 8.54
C ILE A 433 25.37 15.26 8.10
N ILE A 434 26.00 15.69 7.02
CA ILE A 434 27.26 15.11 6.55
C ILE A 434 28.35 15.21 7.65
N LYS A 435 28.57 16.39 8.22
CA LYS A 435 29.57 16.61 9.28
C LYS A 435 29.42 15.74 10.53
N GLU A 436 28.20 15.25 10.81
CA GLU A 436 27.97 14.33 11.92
C GLU A 436 28.48 12.91 11.62
N ILE A 437 28.68 12.58 10.35
CA ILE A 437 28.94 11.23 9.83
C ILE A 437 30.33 11.13 9.23
N ASP A 438 30.72 12.15 8.45
CA ASP A 438 32.00 12.34 7.81
C ASP A 438 33.11 12.40 8.89
N LYS A 439 33.94 11.38 8.97
CA LYS A 439 35.00 11.23 9.97
C LYS A 439 36.36 11.71 9.46
N ASP A 440 36.59 11.57 8.17
CA ASP A 440 37.86 11.97 7.55
C ASP A 440 37.86 13.42 7.09
N GLY A 441 36.69 14.05 7.00
CA GLY A 441 36.52 15.48 6.73
C GLY A 441 36.57 15.83 5.25
N ASP A 442 36.35 14.90 4.34
CA ASP A 442 36.38 15.10 2.89
C ASP A 442 35.09 15.77 2.37
N GLY A 443 34.02 15.80 3.17
CA GLY A 443 32.73 16.45 2.86
C GLY A 443 31.75 15.55 2.15
N GLU A 444 32.02 14.27 2.02
CA GLU A 444 31.18 13.21 1.45
C GLU A 444 30.99 12.09 2.48
N ILE A 445 30.23 11.07 2.16
CA ILE A 445 30.02 9.91 3.05
C ILE A 445 30.44 8.65 2.29
N ASP A 446 31.53 8.04 2.70
CA ASP A 446 31.99 6.77 2.15
C ASP A 446 31.18 5.59 2.70
N TYR A 447 31.38 4.39 2.12
CA TYR A 447 30.65 3.19 2.55
C TYR A 447 30.96 2.78 4.00
N ASN A 448 32.17 2.98 4.50
CA ASN A 448 32.52 2.63 5.88
C ASN A 448 31.83 3.57 6.88
N GLU A 449 31.83 4.87 6.59
CA GLU A 449 31.14 5.87 7.40
C GLU A 449 29.63 5.63 7.41
N PHE A 450 29.05 5.23 6.24
CA PHE A 450 27.66 4.82 6.15
C PHE A 450 27.38 3.58 7.02
N ILE A 451 28.23 2.55 7.00
CA ILE A 451 28.10 1.37 7.86
C ILE A 451 28.23 1.76 9.34
N ASP A 452 29.18 2.62 9.68
CA ASP A 452 29.36 3.11 11.05
C ASP A 452 28.13 3.88 11.56
N LEU A 453 27.51 4.70 10.71
CA LEU A 453 26.23 5.35 11.02
C LEU A 453 25.14 4.32 11.34
N MET A 454 25.04 3.28 10.54
CA MET A 454 23.98 2.28 10.70
C MET A 454 24.18 1.39 11.93
N THR A 455 25.43 1.13 12.31
CA THR A 455 25.81 0.32 13.47
C THR A 455 25.98 1.14 14.75
N SER A 456 26.10 2.47 14.67
CA SER A 456 26.24 3.34 15.83
C SER A 456 25.00 3.28 16.73
N GLY A 457 25.23 2.97 18.00
CA GLY A 457 24.19 2.80 19.02
C GLY A 457 23.99 1.36 19.51
N ASP A 458 24.53 0.35 18.85
CA ASP A 458 24.14 -1.04 19.05
C ASP A 458 25.23 -2.00 19.53
N GLY A 459 26.47 -1.54 19.71
CA GLY A 459 27.56 -2.40 20.22
C GLY A 459 27.90 -3.65 19.40
N LEU A 460 27.28 -3.81 18.22
CA LEU A 460 27.48 -4.94 17.33
C LEU A 460 28.56 -4.63 16.29
N LYS A 461 29.64 -5.40 16.31
CA LYS A 461 30.63 -5.42 15.22
C LYS A 461 30.08 -6.31 14.11
N ILE A 462 29.84 -5.75 12.92
CA ILE A 462 29.61 -6.55 11.71
C ILE A 462 30.97 -7.18 11.35
N ASN A 463 31.05 -8.52 11.33
CA ASN A 463 32.21 -9.20 10.73
C ASN A 463 32.11 -9.01 9.23
N ILE A 464 32.92 -8.12 8.69
CA ILE A 464 33.13 -7.87 7.24
C ILE A 464 33.91 -9.03 6.65
#